data_1a774fc95d7a265c9ccc76e9b12215a2
#
_entry.id   1a774fc95d7a265c9ccc76e9b12215a2
#
_cell.length_a   1.000
_cell.length_b   1.000
_cell.length_c   1.000
_cell.angle_alpha   90.00
_cell.angle_beta   90.00
_cell.angle_gamma   90.00
#
_symmetry.space_group_name_H-M   'P 1'
#
loop_
_entity.id
_entity.type
_entity.pdbx_description
1 polymer ?
#
loop_
_entity_poly.entity_id
_entity_poly.type
_entity_poly.pdbx_seq_one_letter_code
_entity_poly.pdbx_strand_id
1 'polypeptide(L)'
;MFGTARSFTLALYDVRVRRLCMRNYSREWAPSSAAETTDADRLGHPQNVTAEADKMRKALILIENTRTNGRSYVEAVRRLRLHPIILAADPALYDYVAAERIEVARVDTTNLDALIGEYSRLGKSFDIAGVTSAAESFYATVGKICRNFNLPGPDPESIEQCCNKAAQRQVLAAAGVPVPGYRSATTAAEVQCVAAEIGLPAVLKPAVGSGSRGVRLCRDARELAEHTDYLLGGKHMWRSSPEVLVEQFVDGPHYIAEIMGDEVIGIGITEYGPPPHFVFRQLTFPAPLTDEQYERAVDVVQRCLRALGLGWGPTNIEFRWTEVGPVVIEVNPRLAGNPDPQLVQLAFDVDLIGEHIKLAIGEQCNLSKRQSRTATARSLIADRDGTLDYIDGIDRAAAIPGVADVKLYVRPGTPIVRNGDYCDRIGYVVAVAPSRSSADTIIQRAVESIDWSISPFSDLHDQEQYTPLYFPD
;
A
#
# COMPACT_ATOMS: atom_id res chain seq x y z
N MET A 1 -44.89 3.52 -17.01
CA MET A 1 -45.14 4.71 -16.15
C MET A 1 -44.82 4.32 -14.72
N PHE A 2 -44.14 5.21 -14.00
CA PHE A 2 -43.53 5.15 -12.67
C PHE A 2 -42.16 4.44 -12.73
N GLY A 3 -41.03 5.08 -12.63
CA GLY A 3 -40.61 6.45 -12.49
C GLY A 3 -39.98 6.72 -11.12
N THR A 4 -38.64 6.61 -11.06
CA THR A 4 -37.70 7.44 -10.24
C THR A 4 -38.12 7.88 -8.85
N ALA A 5 -37.48 7.36 -7.82
CA ALA A 5 -37.04 8.09 -6.61
C ALA A 5 -36.39 7.17 -5.57
N ARG A 6 -35.09 6.88 -5.71
CA ARG A 6 -34.26 6.37 -4.59
C ARG A 6 -32.78 6.65 -4.87
N SER A 7 -32.38 7.89 -4.89
CA SER A 7 -30.95 8.20 -5.13
C SER A 7 -30.39 9.38 -4.33
N PHE A 8 -31.09 9.92 -3.31
CA PHE A 8 -30.62 11.14 -2.63
C PHE A 8 -30.37 11.02 -1.12
N THR A 9 -30.58 9.88 -0.50
CA THR A 9 -30.51 9.78 0.98
C THR A 9 -29.18 9.23 1.50
N LEU A 10 -28.36 8.58 0.67
CA LEU A 10 -27.08 7.98 1.11
C LEU A 10 -25.91 8.97 1.15
N ALA A 11 -25.97 10.06 0.40
CA ALA A 11 -24.86 11.03 0.35
C ALA A 11 -24.77 11.95 1.58
N LEU A 12 -25.84 12.12 2.35
CA LEU A 12 -25.89 13.03 3.50
C LEU A 12 -25.47 12.38 4.83
N TYR A 13 -25.49 11.06 4.92
CA TYR A 13 -25.10 10.35 6.15
C TYR A 13 -23.58 10.29 6.33
N ASP A 14 -22.84 10.23 5.23
CA ASP A 14 -21.36 10.10 5.23
C ASP A 14 -20.65 11.41 5.69
N VAL A 15 -21.22 12.57 5.43
CA VAL A 15 -20.60 13.87 5.77
C VAL A 15 -20.71 14.21 7.27
N ARG A 16 -21.71 13.69 7.99
CA ARG A 16 -21.89 14.01 9.43
C ARG A 16 -20.98 13.18 10.34
N VAL A 17 -20.74 11.93 10.01
CA VAL A 17 -19.84 11.05 10.78
C VAL A 17 -18.39 11.51 10.62
N ARG A 18 -17.99 11.98 9.43
CA ARG A 18 -16.64 12.51 9.17
C ARG A 18 -16.31 13.79 9.97
N ARG A 19 -17.30 14.63 10.30
CA ARG A 19 -17.07 15.88 11.06
C ARG A 19 -16.85 15.69 12.56
N LEU A 20 -17.35 14.62 13.16
CA LEU A 20 -17.14 14.36 14.60
C LEU A 20 -15.74 13.78 14.90
N CYS A 21 -15.20 12.93 14.03
CA CYS A 21 -13.84 12.39 14.20
C CYS A 21 -12.73 13.43 14.02
N MET A 22 -12.96 14.49 13.23
CA MET A 22 -11.93 15.50 12.91
C MET A 22 -11.73 16.57 14.00
N ARG A 23 -12.63 16.71 14.96
CA ARG A 23 -12.48 17.73 16.03
C ARG A 23 -11.46 17.39 17.10
N ASN A 24 -11.01 16.15 17.18
CA ASN A 24 -10.05 15.71 18.19
C ASN A 24 -8.60 15.60 17.71
N TYR A 25 -8.31 15.94 16.44
CA TYR A 25 -6.99 15.75 15.85
C TYR A 25 -6.08 16.99 15.83
N SER A 26 -6.56 18.16 16.31
CA SER A 26 -5.84 19.43 16.19
C SER A 26 -5.49 20.09 17.51
N ARG A 27 -4.84 19.38 18.44
CA ARG A 27 -4.16 20.07 19.57
C ARG A 27 -2.90 19.34 19.98
N GLU A 28 -1.80 20.12 19.88
CA GLU A 28 -0.54 20.07 20.63
C GLU A 28 0.53 19.07 20.18
N TRP A 29 1.38 19.54 19.32
CA TRP A 29 2.82 19.31 19.43
C TRP A 29 3.54 20.56 18.87
N ALA A 30 4.05 21.39 19.81
CA ALA A 30 5.01 22.44 19.52
C ALA A 30 6.35 22.06 20.14
N PRO A 31 7.46 22.08 19.37
CA PRO A 31 8.78 22.01 19.99
C PRO A 31 9.18 23.39 20.53
N SER A 32 9.83 23.37 21.70
CA SER A 32 10.30 24.54 22.44
C SER A 32 11.37 25.34 21.67
N SER A 33 11.23 26.64 21.86
CA SER A 33 12.10 27.71 21.36
C SER A 33 13.50 27.75 22.02
N ALA A 34 14.50 28.15 21.27
CA ALA A 34 15.58 29.06 21.75
C ALA A 34 16.30 29.62 20.53
N ALA A 35 16.34 30.83 20.45
CA ALA A 35 17.17 31.95 20.68
C ALA A 35 17.27 32.85 19.44
N GLU A 36 16.85 34.09 19.65
CA GLU A 36 17.13 35.27 18.81
C GLU A 36 18.63 35.63 18.82
N THR A 37 19.18 36.00 17.67
CA THR A 37 20.24 37.01 17.60
C THR A 37 19.99 37.91 16.40
N THR A 38 19.76 39.16 16.71
CA THR A 38 19.78 40.34 15.84
C THR A 38 21.18 40.55 15.31
N ASP A 39 21.35 40.86 14.04
CA ASP A 39 22.32 41.87 13.63
C ASP A 39 21.89 42.58 12.33
N ALA A 40 21.87 43.89 12.40
CA ALA A 40 21.53 44.80 11.35
C ALA A 40 22.84 45.29 10.63
N ASP A 41 22.62 45.83 9.48
CA ASP A 41 23.55 46.63 8.67
C ASP A 41 24.62 45.91 7.83
N ARG A 42 24.32 45.85 6.52
CA ARG A 42 25.24 46.38 5.49
C ARG A 42 24.52 46.62 4.15
N LEU A 43 24.39 47.89 3.84
CA LEU A 43 24.05 48.42 2.51
C LEU A 43 25.16 48.06 1.50
N GLY A 44 24.81 47.33 0.45
CA GLY A 44 25.66 47.02 -0.70
C GLY A 44 24.89 47.19 -2.02
N HIS A 45 25.43 47.93 -2.94
CA HIS A 45 24.92 48.42 -4.22
C HIS A 45 24.23 47.38 -5.10
N PRO A 46 23.29 47.79 -5.99
CA PRO A 46 22.61 46.92 -6.92
C PRO A 46 23.54 46.47 -8.04
N GLN A 47 23.95 45.21 -8.01
CA GLN A 47 24.55 44.57 -9.16
C GLN A 47 23.47 44.00 -10.06
N ASN A 48 23.66 44.24 -11.36
CA ASN A 48 22.87 43.79 -12.49
C ASN A 48 22.17 42.40 -12.26
N VAL A 49 20.89 42.44 -12.09
CA VAL A 49 20.02 41.25 -12.28
C VAL A 49 19.84 41.11 -13.79
N THR A 50 20.72 40.33 -14.41
CA THR A 50 20.42 39.77 -15.72
C THR A 50 19.12 38.97 -15.56
N ALA A 51 18.12 39.31 -16.37
CA ALA A 51 16.88 38.57 -16.46
C ALA A 51 17.17 37.10 -16.80
N GLU A 52 17.27 36.22 -15.79
CA GLU A 52 16.99 34.82 -15.95
C GLU A 52 15.53 34.76 -16.35
N ALA A 53 15.28 34.38 -17.61
CA ALA A 53 13.95 34.08 -18.11
C ALA A 53 13.26 33.17 -17.07
N ASP A 54 12.07 33.55 -16.63
CA ASP A 54 11.27 32.93 -15.58
C ASP A 54 11.00 31.48 -16.00
N LYS A 55 11.95 30.59 -15.64
CA LYS A 55 11.89 29.18 -15.99
C LYS A 55 10.85 28.55 -15.08
N MET A 56 9.71 28.16 -15.65
CA MET A 56 8.64 27.50 -14.88
C MET A 56 9.22 26.40 -13.99
N ARG A 57 8.77 26.35 -12.74
CA ARG A 57 9.22 25.38 -11.75
C ARG A 57 8.84 23.97 -12.19
N LYS A 58 9.80 23.06 -12.28
CA LYS A 58 9.51 21.66 -12.59
C LYS A 58 8.71 21.02 -11.46
N ALA A 59 7.61 20.35 -11.80
CA ALA A 59 6.70 19.71 -10.85
C ALA A 59 6.39 18.26 -11.23
N LEU A 60 6.09 17.46 -10.21
CA LEU A 60 5.50 16.12 -10.35
C LEU A 60 4.12 16.12 -9.73
N ILE A 61 3.12 15.63 -10.46
CA ILE A 61 1.77 15.44 -9.97
C ILE A 61 1.63 14.05 -9.36
N LEU A 62 1.09 14.01 -8.13
CA LEU A 62 0.68 12.80 -7.42
C LEU A 62 -0.86 12.76 -7.36
N ILE A 63 -1.49 11.78 -8.02
CA ILE A 63 -2.94 11.62 -8.02
C ILE A 63 -3.35 10.76 -6.85
N GLU A 64 -4.12 11.32 -5.93
CA GLU A 64 -4.36 10.75 -4.61
C GLU A 64 -3.04 10.23 -4.03
N ASN A 65 -2.99 10.06 -2.76
CA ASN A 65 -1.76 9.55 -2.18
C ASN A 65 -2.15 8.58 -1.06
N THR A 66 -1.23 7.82 -0.53
CA THR A 66 -1.49 6.92 0.58
C THR A 66 -1.02 7.53 1.89
N ARG A 67 -1.60 7.10 3.00
CA ARG A 67 -1.09 7.44 4.33
C ARG A 67 0.21 6.71 4.64
N THR A 68 0.46 5.61 3.95
CA THR A 68 1.64 4.76 4.17
C THR A 68 2.86 5.26 3.41
N ASN A 69 2.82 5.26 2.08
CA ASN A 69 3.97 5.64 1.23
C ASN A 69 3.93 7.10 0.76
N GLY A 70 2.77 7.78 0.87
CA GLY A 70 2.58 9.08 0.26
C GLY A 70 3.57 10.15 0.71
N ARG A 71 3.88 10.19 2.01
CA ARG A 71 4.91 11.10 2.54
C ARG A 71 6.28 10.82 1.93
N SER A 72 6.65 9.55 1.81
CA SER A 72 7.92 9.13 1.21
C SER A 72 8.02 9.50 -0.26
N TYR A 73 6.89 9.47 -1.00
CA TYR A 73 6.84 10.00 -2.38
C TYR A 73 7.11 11.51 -2.42
N VAL A 74 6.46 12.30 -1.57
CA VAL A 74 6.69 13.74 -1.48
C VAL A 74 8.16 14.06 -1.16
N GLU A 75 8.74 13.35 -0.20
CA GLU A 75 10.16 13.51 0.17
C GLU A 75 11.08 13.13 -1.00
N ALA A 76 10.78 12.05 -1.73
CA ALA A 76 11.56 11.64 -2.90
C ALA A 76 11.47 12.65 -4.05
N VAL A 77 10.26 13.19 -4.33
CA VAL A 77 10.08 14.28 -5.30
C VAL A 77 10.96 15.47 -4.97
N ARG A 78 11.00 15.90 -3.70
CA ARG A 78 11.84 17.01 -3.24
C ARG A 78 13.34 16.69 -3.36
N ARG A 79 13.77 15.45 -3.04
CA ARG A 79 15.18 15.01 -3.22
C ARG A 79 15.61 15.10 -4.67
N LEU A 80 14.70 14.83 -5.61
CA LEU A 80 14.92 14.96 -7.05
C LEU A 80 14.77 16.41 -7.57
N ARG A 81 14.65 17.39 -6.66
CA ARG A 81 14.50 18.84 -6.95
C ARG A 81 13.26 19.18 -7.78
N LEU A 82 12.21 18.36 -7.65
CA LEU A 82 10.90 18.60 -8.24
C LEU A 82 9.97 19.22 -7.19
N HIS A 83 8.95 19.92 -7.67
CA HIS A 83 7.89 20.43 -6.84
C HIS A 83 6.75 19.39 -6.75
N PRO A 84 6.40 18.86 -5.56
CA PRO A 84 5.29 17.95 -5.42
C PRO A 84 3.95 18.69 -5.47
N ILE A 85 3.03 18.23 -6.30
CA ILE A 85 1.65 18.71 -6.35
C ILE A 85 0.74 17.49 -6.16
N ILE A 86 -0.18 17.54 -5.21
CA ILE A 86 -1.14 16.47 -4.99
C ILE A 86 -2.49 16.86 -5.58
N LEU A 87 -3.06 15.99 -6.42
CA LEU A 87 -4.46 16.06 -6.84
C LEU A 87 -5.26 15.10 -5.95
N ALA A 88 -6.22 15.61 -5.19
CA ALA A 88 -7.00 14.80 -4.27
C ALA A 88 -8.46 15.23 -4.20
N ALA A 89 -9.37 14.26 -4.03
CA ALA A 89 -10.79 14.54 -3.78
C ALA A 89 -11.00 15.14 -2.39
N ASP A 90 -10.30 14.59 -1.40
CA ASP A 90 -10.29 15.11 -0.02
C ASP A 90 -8.88 15.16 0.57
N PRO A 91 -8.19 16.31 0.45
CA PRO A 91 -6.82 16.47 0.98
C PRO A 91 -6.71 16.29 2.50
N ALA A 92 -7.82 16.42 3.24
CA ALA A 92 -7.81 16.26 4.69
C ALA A 92 -7.59 14.80 5.14
N LEU A 93 -7.66 13.85 4.22
CA LEU A 93 -7.32 12.45 4.48
C LEU A 93 -5.81 12.24 4.70
N TYR A 94 -4.97 13.19 4.29
CA TYR A 94 -3.51 13.11 4.36
C TYR A 94 -2.97 14.11 5.38
N ASP A 95 -2.69 13.65 6.60
CA ASP A 95 -2.26 14.48 7.73
C ASP A 95 -0.95 15.25 7.47
N TYR A 96 -0.02 14.67 6.70
CA TYR A 96 1.26 15.28 6.33
C TYR A 96 1.11 16.43 5.32
N VAL A 97 0.01 16.51 4.57
CA VAL A 97 -0.19 17.54 3.54
C VAL A 97 -0.21 18.95 4.16
N ALA A 98 -1.02 19.13 5.20
CA ALA A 98 -1.09 20.41 5.91
C ALA A 98 0.17 20.68 6.72
N ALA A 99 0.69 19.67 7.40
CA ALA A 99 1.90 19.78 8.24
C ALA A 99 3.13 20.23 7.45
N GLU A 100 3.29 19.72 6.22
CA GLU A 100 4.44 20.00 5.35
C GLU A 100 4.18 21.08 4.29
N ARG A 101 3.00 21.72 4.32
CA ARG A 101 2.61 22.77 3.36
C ARG A 101 2.78 22.34 1.91
N ILE A 102 2.30 21.12 1.59
CA ILE A 102 2.37 20.58 0.23
C ILE A 102 1.30 21.27 -0.62
N GLU A 103 1.65 21.59 -1.86
CA GLU A 103 0.69 22.14 -2.81
C GLU A 103 -0.35 21.09 -3.20
N VAL A 104 -1.62 21.44 -3.07
CA VAL A 104 -2.74 20.53 -3.33
C VAL A 104 -3.78 21.24 -4.17
N ALA A 105 -4.27 20.53 -5.19
CA ALA A 105 -5.48 20.91 -5.90
C ALA A 105 -6.58 19.89 -5.56
N ARG A 106 -7.71 20.41 -5.07
CA ARG A 106 -8.91 19.61 -4.83
C ARG A 106 -9.66 19.38 -6.13
N VAL A 107 -9.79 18.12 -6.53
CA VAL A 107 -10.46 17.72 -7.77
C VAL A 107 -11.18 16.38 -7.57
N ASP A 108 -12.26 16.15 -8.33
CA ASP A 108 -12.90 14.83 -8.37
C ASP A 108 -11.96 13.84 -9.10
N THR A 109 -11.23 13.04 -8.33
CA THR A 109 -10.25 12.07 -8.85
C THR A 109 -10.87 10.84 -9.48
N THR A 110 -12.20 10.67 -9.39
CA THR A 110 -12.95 9.64 -10.13
C THR A 110 -13.34 10.09 -11.54
N ASN A 111 -13.20 11.38 -11.84
CA ASN A 111 -13.54 11.99 -13.11
C ASN A 111 -12.26 12.30 -13.90
N LEU A 112 -11.99 11.52 -14.95
CA LEU A 112 -10.82 11.69 -15.80
C LEU A 112 -10.76 13.07 -16.49
N ASP A 113 -11.88 13.60 -16.98
CA ASP A 113 -11.92 14.91 -17.63
C ASP A 113 -11.59 16.04 -16.65
N ALA A 114 -12.06 15.93 -15.40
CA ALA A 114 -11.69 16.87 -14.35
C ALA A 114 -10.18 16.86 -14.06
N LEU A 115 -9.56 15.68 -14.02
CA LEU A 115 -8.11 15.53 -13.83
C LEU A 115 -7.32 16.10 -15.02
N ILE A 116 -7.75 15.84 -16.26
CA ILE A 116 -7.15 16.40 -17.48
C ILE A 116 -7.25 17.94 -17.49
N GLY A 117 -8.42 18.47 -17.09
CA GLY A 117 -8.63 19.91 -16.96
C GLY A 117 -7.69 20.54 -15.93
N GLU A 118 -7.53 19.89 -14.78
CA GLU A 118 -6.66 20.38 -13.71
C GLU A 118 -5.17 20.29 -14.07
N TYR A 119 -4.75 19.19 -14.71
CA TYR A 119 -3.41 19.09 -15.30
C TYR A 119 -3.12 20.26 -16.24
N SER A 120 -4.05 20.54 -17.17
CA SER A 120 -3.90 21.63 -18.15
C SER A 120 -3.87 23.02 -17.48
N ARG A 121 -4.59 23.19 -16.38
CA ARG A 121 -4.57 24.43 -15.57
C ARG A 121 -3.21 24.61 -14.89
N LEU A 122 -2.70 23.56 -14.25
CA LEU A 122 -1.39 23.56 -13.56
C LEU A 122 -0.23 23.76 -14.56
N GLY A 123 -0.31 23.19 -15.76
CA GLY A 123 0.68 23.35 -16.84
C GLY A 123 0.87 24.79 -17.32
N LYS A 124 -0.01 25.74 -16.93
CA LYS A 124 0.20 27.18 -17.18
C LYS A 124 1.17 27.84 -16.19
N SER A 125 1.37 27.21 -15.02
CA SER A 125 2.20 27.75 -13.94
C SER A 125 3.44 26.91 -13.64
N PHE A 126 3.40 25.63 -14.02
CA PHE A 126 4.46 24.66 -13.76
C PHE A 126 4.88 23.92 -15.03
N ASP A 127 6.15 23.57 -15.11
CA ASP A 127 6.67 22.58 -16.07
C ASP A 127 6.41 21.18 -15.48
N ILE A 128 5.30 20.55 -15.87
CA ILE A 128 4.89 19.24 -15.34
C ILE A 128 5.78 18.16 -15.96
N ALA A 129 6.72 17.66 -15.19
CA ALA A 129 7.70 16.66 -15.62
C ALA A 129 7.10 15.25 -15.69
N GLY A 130 6.05 14.95 -14.92
CA GLY A 130 5.41 13.65 -14.89
C GLY A 130 4.21 13.58 -13.96
N VAL A 131 3.51 12.45 -14.03
CA VAL A 131 2.35 12.12 -13.20
C VAL A 131 2.52 10.71 -12.66
N THR A 132 2.23 10.50 -11.37
CA THR A 132 2.18 9.16 -10.79
C THR A 132 1.19 9.10 -9.61
N SER A 133 1.12 7.97 -8.93
CA SER A 133 0.35 7.76 -7.71
C SER A 133 1.06 6.75 -6.80
N ALA A 134 0.86 6.86 -5.49
CA ALA A 134 1.21 5.81 -4.53
C ALA A 134 0.05 4.82 -4.32
N ALA A 135 -1.16 5.15 -4.81
CA ALA A 135 -2.38 4.37 -4.60
C ALA A 135 -2.73 3.52 -5.83
N GLU A 136 -2.84 2.21 -5.64
CA GLU A 136 -3.16 1.24 -6.69
C GLU A 136 -4.44 1.59 -7.46
N SER A 137 -5.47 2.02 -6.74
CA SER A 137 -6.78 2.36 -7.32
C SER A 137 -6.75 3.50 -8.34
N PHE A 138 -5.68 4.29 -8.38
CA PHE A 138 -5.50 5.39 -9.32
C PHE A 138 -4.42 5.15 -10.37
N TYR A 139 -3.75 4.01 -10.32
CA TYR A 139 -2.62 3.75 -11.21
C TYR A 139 -3.03 3.61 -12.68
N ALA A 140 -4.21 3.02 -12.96
CA ALA A 140 -4.78 3.03 -14.31
C ALA A 140 -5.16 4.45 -14.77
N THR A 141 -5.68 5.28 -13.86
CA THR A 141 -6.00 6.70 -14.14
C THR A 141 -4.73 7.48 -14.47
N VAL A 142 -3.62 7.23 -13.74
CA VAL A 142 -2.29 7.76 -14.09
C VAL A 142 -1.92 7.41 -15.52
N GLY A 143 -2.04 6.13 -15.91
CA GLY A 143 -1.76 5.68 -17.29
C GLY A 143 -2.59 6.41 -18.34
N LYS A 144 -3.90 6.62 -18.10
CA LYS A 144 -4.79 7.37 -19.00
C LYS A 144 -4.35 8.82 -19.16
N ILE A 145 -3.96 9.48 -18.07
CA ILE A 145 -3.46 10.86 -18.11
C ILE A 145 -2.11 10.92 -18.83
N CYS A 146 -1.18 10.04 -18.50
CA CYS A 146 0.12 9.97 -19.17
C CYS A 146 -0.04 9.77 -20.70
N ARG A 147 -0.93 8.88 -21.11
CA ARG A 147 -1.25 8.66 -22.52
C ARG A 147 -1.82 9.92 -23.20
N ASN A 148 -2.72 10.65 -22.52
CA ASN A 148 -3.34 11.88 -23.05
C ASN A 148 -2.33 13.01 -23.27
N PHE A 149 -1.31 13.11 -22.41
CA PHE A 149 -0.30 14.17 -22.48
C PHE A 149 1.05 13.69 -23.02
N ASN A 150 1.11 12.48 -23.58
CA ASN A 150 2.33 11.86 -24.11
C ASN A 150 3.50 11.85 -23.08
N LEU A 151 3.18 11.51 -21.83
CA LEU A 151 4.12 11.34 -20.75
C LEU A 151 4.47 9.85 -20.55
N PRO A 152 5.64 9.52 -19.99
CA PRO A 152 5.92 8.16 -19.54
C PRO A 152 4.91 7.71 -18.48
N GLY A 153 4.40 6.49 -18.61
CA GLY A 153 3.43 5.98 -17.66
C GLY A 153 3.05 4.52 -17.92
N PRO A 154 2.30 3.90 -16.98
CA PRO A 154 1.85 2.52 -17.16
C PRO A 154 0.79 2.39 -18.24
N ASP A 155 0.67 1.21 -18.82
CA ASP A 155 -0.44 0.86 -19.70
C ASP A 155 -1.73 0.68 -18.88
N PRO A 156 -2.75 1.55 -19.04
CA PRO A 156 -3.92 1.54 -18.16
C PRO A 156 -4.76 0.27 -18.27
N GLU A 157 -4.83 -0.35 -19.45
CA GLU A 157 -5.59 -1.58 -19.66
C GLU A 157 -4.94 -2.76 -18.94
N SER A 158 -3.61 -2.87 -19.01
CA SER A 158 -2.84 -3.87 -18.26
C SER A 158 -3.00 -3.71 -16.74
N ILE A 159 -3.00 -2.45 -16.26
CA ILE A 159 -3.23 -2.16 -14.84
C ILE A 159 -4.64 -2.57 -14.41
N GLU A 160 -5.69 -2.16 -15.15
CA GLU A 160 -7.08 -2.51 -14.84
C GLU A 160 -7.29 -4.02 -14.81
N GLN A 161 -6.73 -4.75 -15.78
CA GLN A 161 -6.78 -6.20 -15.83
C GLN A 161 -6.05 -6.83 -14.65
N CYS A 162 -4.90 -6.29 -14.27
CA CYS A 162 -4.11 -6.80 -13.16
C CYS A 162 -4.80 -6.58 -11.80
N CYS A 163 -5.47 -5.45 -11.59
CA CYS A 163 -6.15 -5.12 -10.34
C CYS A 163 -7.42 -5.96 -10.08
N ASN A 164 -7.97 -6.65 -11.07
CA ASN A 164 -9.06 -7.61 -10.89
C ASN A 164 -8.49 -9.03 -10.78
N LYS A 165 -8.55 -9.62 -9.58
CA LYS A 165 -7.96 -10.94 -9.29
C LYS A 165 -8.51 -12.07 -10.15
N ALA A 166 -9.79 -12.02 -10.55
CA ALA A 166 -10.37 -13.01 -11.44
C ALA A 166 -9.82 -12.90 -12.86
N ALA A 167 -9.77 -11.69 -13.41
CA ALA A 167 -9.15 -11.42 -14.71
C ALA A 167 -7.65 -11.75 -14.70
N GLN A 168 -6.94 -11.35 -13.65
CA GLN A 168 -5.52 -11.68 -13.45
C GLN A 168 -5.29 -13.20 -13.48
N ARG A 169 -6.10 -13.97 -12.75
CA ARG A 169 -6.01 -15.44 -12.74
C ARG A 169 -6.22 -16.05 -14.11
N GLN A 170 -7.22 -15.55 -14.85
CA GLN A 170 -7.53 -16.03 -16.20
C GLN A 170 -6.35 -15.83 -17.15
N VAL A 171 -5.74 -14.65 -17.15
CA VAL A 171 -4.60 -14.32 -18.00
C VAL A 171 -3.38 -15.16 -17.64
N LEU A 172 -3.04 -15.25 -16.35
CA LEU A 172 -1.90 -16.02 -15.88
C LEU A 172 -2.05 -17.51 -16.20
N ALA A 173 -3.22 -18.09 -15.95
CA ALA A 173 -3.50 -19.50 -16.27
C ALA A 173 -3.43 -19.77 -17.77
N ALA A 174 -3.99 -18.89 -18.61
CA ALA A 174 -3.92 -19.02 -20.07
C ALA A 174 -2.48 -18.94 -20.60
N ALA A 175 -1.61 -18.18 -19.93
CA ALA A 175 -0.17 -18.11 -20.23
C ALA A 175 0.65 -19.28 -19.62
N GLY A 176 -0.01 -20.24 -18.96
CA GLY A 176 0.63 -21.38 -18.32
C GLY A 176 1.46 -21.02 -17.08
N VAL A 177 1.24 -19.85 -16.47
CA VAL A 177 1.84 -19.49 -15.18
C VAL A 177 1.16 -20.33 -14.10
N PRO A 178 1.92 -20.95 -13.16
CA PRO A 178 1.34 -21.68 -12.05
C PRO A 178 0.53 -20.78 -11.14
N VAL A 179 -0.77 -21.02 -11.00
CA VAL A 179 -1.71 -20.34 -10.11
C VAL A 179 -2.56 -21.37 -9.38
N PRO A 180 -3.18 -21.04 -8.22
CA PRO A 180 -4.15 -21.92 -7.57
C PRO A 180 -5.29 -22.30 -8.51
N GLY A 181 -5.92 -23.45 -8.32
CA GLY A 181 -7.22 -23.74 -8.90
C GLY A 181 -8.23 -22.68 -8.43
N TYR A 182 -9.01 -22.10 -9.35
CA TYR A 182 -9.84 -20.94 -9.03
C TYR A 182 -11.13 -20.90 -9.85
N ARG A 183 -12.15 -20.23 -9.31
CA ARG A 183 -13.35 -19.78 -10.00
C ARG A 183 -13.85 -18.49 -9.36
N SER A 184 -14.50 -17.64 -10.13
CA SER A 184 -15.26 -16.52 -9.58
C SER A 184 -16.74 -16.90 -9.42
N ALA A 185 -17.41 -16.22 -8.48
CA ALA A 185 -18.82 -16.40 -8.17
C ALA A 185 -19.43 -15.06 -7.76
N THR A 186 -20.74 -14.90 -8.02
CA THR A 186 -21.50 -13.67 -7.71
C THR A 186 -22.66 -13.92 -6.77
N THR A 187 -22.97 -15.20 -6.51
CA THR A 187 -24.06 -15.62 -5.61
C THR A 187 -23.57 -16.68 -4.62
N ALA A 188 -24.23 -16.77 -3.48
CA ALA A 188 -23.93 -17.81 -2.48
C ALA A 188 -24.07 -19.23 -3.02
N ALA A 189 -25.04 -19.47 -3.90
CA ALA A 189 -25.21 -20.77 -4.52
C ALA A 189 -24.05 -21.14 -5.45
N GLU A 190 -23.57 -20.16 -6.24
CA GLU A 190 -22.37 -20.35 -7.08
C GLU A 190 -21.12 -20.62 -6.23
N VAL A 191 -20.92 -19.89 -5.13
CA VAL A 191 -19.78 -20.12 -4.21
C VAL A 191 -19.80 -21.56 -3.68
N GLN A 192 -20.97 -22.09 -3.28
CA GLN A 192 -21.09 -23.46 -2.81
C GLN A 192 -20.77 -24.49 -3.91
N CYS A 193 -21.26 -24.27 -5.13
CA CYS A 193 -20.97 -25.15 -6.26
C CYS A 193 -19.48 -25.16 -6.59
N VAL A 194 -18.88 -23.98 -6.67
CA VAL A 194 -17.45 -23.80 -6.96
C VAL A 194 -16.57 -24.43 -5.87
N ALA A 195 -16.93 -24.24 -4.60
CA ALA A 195 -16.18 -24.85 -3.50
C ALA A 195 -16.28 -26.39 -3.50
N ALA A 196 -17.39 -26.94 -3.98
CA ALA A 196 -17.55 -28.40 -4.16
C ALA A 196 -16.64 -28.93 -5.30
N GLU A 197 -16.38 -28.13 -6.35
CA GLU A 197 -15.48 -28.48 -7.44
C GLU A 197 -14.00 -28.37 -7.01
N ILE A 198 -13.63 -27.27 -6.34
CA ILE A 198 -12.24 -26.96 -5.92
C ILE A 198 -11.80 -27.82 -4.75
N GLY A 199 -12.75 -28.14 -3.85
CA GLY A 199 -12.50 -28.83 -2.59
C GLY A 199 -12.18 -27.86 -1.43
N LEU A 200 -12.35 -28.35 -0.21
CA LEU A 200 -12.01 -27.65 1.03
C LEU A 200 -10.72 -28.23 1.61
N PRO A 201 -9.87 -27.42 2.26
CA PRO A 201 -10.05 -25.99 2.53
C PRO A 201 -9.87 -25.12 1.28
N ALA A 202 -10.67 -24.07 1.18
CA ALA A 202 -10.61 -23.08 0.10
C ALA A 202 -10.40 -21.67 0.64
N VAL A 203 -9.72 -20.81 -0.14
CA VAL A 203 -9.60 -19.38 0.15
C VAL A 203 -10.71 -18.63 -0.57
N LEU A 204 -11.48 -17.86 0.20
CA LEU A 204 -12.50 -16.96 -0.32
C LEU A 204 -12.02 -15.52 -0.17
N LYS A 205 -12.08 -14.73 -1.24
CA LYS A 205 -11.61 -13.33 -1.25
C LYS A 205 -12.39 -12.48 -2.26
N PRO A 206 -12.48 -11.15 -2.08
CA PRO A 206 -13.07 -10.28 -3.09
C PRO A 206 -12.22 -10.26 -4.36
N ALA A 207 -12.86 -10.09 -5.52
CA ALA A 207 -12.15 -9.99 -6.81
C ALA A 207 -11.26 -8.74 -6.89
N VAL A 208 -11.65 -7.67 -6.20
CA VAL A 208 -10.86 -6.42 -6.11
C VAL A 208 -10.64 -6.09 -4.64
N GLY A 209 -9.41 -5.74 -4.27
CA GLY A 209 -9.04 -5.38 -2.89
C GLY A 209 -7.57 -5.63 -2.61
N SER A 210 -7.08 -5.08 -1.50
CA SER A 210 -5.70 -5.16 -1.03
C SER A 210 -5.61 -5.41 0.47
N GLY A 211 -4.39 -5.66 1.00
CA GLY A 211 -4.11 -5.75 2.42
C GLY A 211 -4.79 -6.93 3.15
N SER A 212 -5.03 -8.04 2.49
CA SER A 212 -5.74 -9.22 3.01
C SER A 212 -7.17 -8.96 3.45
N ARG A 213 -7.76 -7.82 3.11
CA ARG A 213 -9.13 -7.48 3.49
C ARG A 213 -10.13 -8.42 2.82
N GLY A 214 -10.99 -9.05 3.64
CA GLY A 214 -11.97 -10.02 3.18
C GLY A 214 -11.37 -11.34 2.69
N VAL A 215 -10.10 -11.60 2.92
CA VAL A 215 -9.44 -12.88 2.59
C VAL A 215 -9.56 -13.82 3.78
N ARG A 216 -10.14 -15.00 3.56
CA ARG A 216 -10.31 -16.00 4.61
C ARG A 216 -10.14 -17.42 4.07
N LEU A 217 -9.43 -18.25 4.82
CA LEU A 217 -9.44 -19.71 4.62
C LEU A 217 -10.70 -20.30 5.23
N CYS A 218 -11.52 -20.94 4.41
CA CYS A 218 -12.72 -21.65 4.81
C CYS A 218 -12.43 -23.17 4.81
N ARG A 219 -12.53 -23.79 6.00
CA ARG A 219 -12.17 -25.21 6.20
C ARG A 219 -13.35 -26.16 5.97
N ASP A 220 -14.54 -25.63 6.13
CA ASP A 220 -15.79 -26.36 6.00
C ASP A 220 -16.90 -25.51 5.37
N ALA A 221 -18.04 -26.14 5.08
CA ALA A 221 -19.19 -25.49 4.45
C ALA A 221 -19.82 -24.39 5.31
N ARG A 222 -19.72 -24.46 6.65
CA ARG A 222 -20.23 -23.44 7.56
C ARG A 222 -19.38 -22.19 7.48
N GLU A 223 -18.05 -22.32 7.61
CA GLU A 223 -17.13 -21.18 7.46
C GLU A 223 -17.23 -20.52 6.08
N LEU A 224 -17.43 -21.34 5.04
CA LEU A 224 -17.66 -20.86 3.68
C LEU A 224 -18.93 -20.02 3.58
N ALA A 225 -20.05 -20.50 4.13
CA ALA A 225 -21.33 -19.79 4.10
C ALA A 225 -21.26 -18.48 4.88
N GLU A 226 -20.73 -18.51 6.10
CA GLU A 226 -20.55 -17.32 6.95
C GLU A 226 -19.72 -16.22 6.24
N HIS A 227 -18.61 -16.62 5.60
CA HIS A 227 -17.76 -15.64 4.92
C HIS A 227 -18.34 -15.17 3.59
N THR A 228 -19.10 -16.03 2.89
CA THR A 228 -19.86 -15.64 1.70
C THR A 228 -20.89 -14.56 2.03
N ASP A 229 -21.65 -14.74 3.11
CA ASP A 229 -22.62 -13.75 3.58
C ASP A 229 -21.97 -12.43 3.97
N TYR A 230 -20.77 -12.49 4.55
CA TYR A 230 -19.98 -11.29 4.85
C TYR A 230 -19.57 -10.54 3.57
N LEU A 231 -19.04 -11.25 2.56
CA LEU A 231 -18.56 -10.62 1.33
C LEU A 231 -19.69 -10.13 0.43
N LEU A 232 -20.74 -10.94 0.21
CA LEU A 232 -21.87 -10.63 -0.67
C LEU A 232 -22.96 -9.80 0.01
N GLY A 233 -23.04 -9.82 1.35
CA GLY A 233 -24.05 -9.11 2.14
C GLY A 233 -23.86 -7.60 2.26
N GLY A 234 -22.93 -7.00 1.52
CA GLY A 234 -22.69 -5.54 1.54
C GLY A 234 -21.97 -5.02 2.78
N LYS A 235 -21.53 -5.90 3.67
CA LYS A 235 -20.66 -5.55 4.82
C LYS A 235 -19.23 -5.30 4.40
N HIS A 236 -18.84 -5.85 3.26
CA HIS A 236 -17.54 -5.64 2.64
C HIS A 236 -17.59 -4.43 1.72
N MET A 237 -17.05 -3.32 2.18
CA MET A 237 -17.06 -2.03 1.48
C MET A 237 -15.89 -1.94 0.49
N TRP A 238 -15.96 -2.63 -0.64
CA TRP A 238 -15.06 -2.36 -1.76
C TRP A 238 -15.83 -1.91 -3.01
N ARG A 239 -15.20 -1.08 -3.87
CA ARG A 239 -15.82 -0.42 -5.02
C ARG A 239 -16.29 -1.36 -6.14
N SER A 240 -16.08 -2.66 -6.03
CA SER A 240 -16.38 -3.62 -7.07
C SER A 240 -17.82 -4.17 -6.98
N SER A 241 -18.27 -4.77 -8.06
CA SER A 241 -19.41 -5.66 -8.06
C SER A 241 -19.21 -6.78 -7.01
N PRO A 242 -20.26 -7.39 -6.48
CA PRO A 242 -20.17 -8.48 -5.52
C PRO A 242 -19.64 -9.77 -6.17
N GLU A 243 -18.45 -9.69 -6.76
CA GLU A 243 -17.72 -10.81 -7.32
C GLU A 243 -16.70 -11.29 -6.30
N VAL A 244 -16.75 -12.56 -5.97
CA VAL A 244 -15.78 -13.21 -5.08
C VAL A 244 -14.99 -14.25 -5.85
N LEU A 245 -13.75 -14.43 -5.47
CA LEU A 245 -12.87 -15.46 -5.98
C LEU A 245 -12.76 -16.58 -4.96
N VAL A 246 -13.03 -17.81 -5.40
CA VAL A 246 -12.84 -19.04 -4.62
C VAL A 246 -11.60 -19.72 -5.16
N GLU A 247 -10.61 -19.97 -4.31
CA GLU A 247 -9.33 -20.55 -4.72
C GLU A 247 -8.97 -21.77 -3.87
N GLN A 248 -8.31 -22.71 -4.49
CA GLN A 248 -7.62 -23.77 -3.78
C GLN A 248 -6.60 -23.16 -2.80
N PHE A 249 -6.59 -23.64 -1.57
CA PHE A 249 -5.54 -23.26 -0.64
C PHE A 249 -4.21 -23.87 -1.08
N VAL A 250 -3.23 -23.02 -1.30
CA VAL A 250 -1.84 -23.42 -1.61
C VAL A 250 -1.05 -23.34 -0.33
N ASP A 251 -0.50 -24.44 0.14
CA ASP A 251 0.38 -24.47 1.30
C ASP A 251 1.85 -24.31 0.89
N GLY A 252 2.65 -23.80 1.82
CA GLY A 252 4.08 -23.57 1.62
C GLY A 252 4.55 -22.20 2.05
N PRO A 253 5.88 -21.96 2.13
CA PRO A 253 6.44 -20.66 2.44
C PRO A 253 5.98 -19.59 1.45
N HIS A 254 5.70 -18.38 1.97
CA HIS A 254 5.22 -17.27 1.18
C HIS A 254 6.36 -16.31 0.88
N TYR A 255 6.47 -15.93 -0.37
CA TYR A 255 7.50 -15.03 -0.88
C TYR A 255 6.88 -13.85 -1.59
N ILE A 256 7.61 -12.76 -1.62
CA ILE A 256 7.28 -11.59 -2.44
C ILE A 256 8.48 -11.22 -3.31
N ALA A 257 8.23 -10.85 -4.54
CA ALA A 257 9.23 -10.26 -5.44
C ALA A 257 8.91 -8.78 -5.64
N GLU A 258 9.92 -7.93 -5.44
CA GLU A 258 9.86 -6.51 -5.77
C GLU A 258 10.53 -6.28 -7.12
N ILE A 259 9.79 -5.65 -8.03
CA ILE A 259 10.18 -5.45 -9.43
C ILE A 259 10.09 -3.96 -9.76
N MET A 260 10.98 -3.50 -10.64
CA MET A 260 10.90 -2.20 -11.28
C MET A 260 11.12 -2.39 -12.78
N GLY A 261 10.10 -2.04 -13.60
CA GLY A 261 10.12 -2.40 -15.00
C GLY A 261 10.05 -3.91 -15.18
N ASP A 262 11.07 -4.48 -15.78
CA ASP A 262 11.27 -5.93 -15.95
C ASP A 262 12.38 -6.53 -15.04
N GLU A 263 13.02 -5.69 -14.20
CA GLU A 263 14.10 -6.10 -13.33
C GLU A 263 13.60 -6.52 -11.94
N VAL A 264 13.95 -7.74 -11.52
CA VAL A 264 13.66 -8.24 -10.16
C VAL A 264 14.71 -7.69 -9.20
N ILE A 265 14.29 -6.75 -8.36
CA ILE A 265 15.17 -6.09 -7.38
C ILE A 265 15.50 -7.01 -6.23
N GLY A 266 14.52 -7.76 -5.74
CA GLY A 266 14.74 -8.71 -4.68
C GLY A 266 13.54 -9.60 -4.42
N ILE A 267 13.82 -10.74 -3.78
CA ILE A 267 12.79 -11.64 -3.28
C ILE A 267 12.90 -11.66 -1.76
N GLY A 268 11.79 -11.39 -1.09
CA GLY A 268 11.63 -11.47 0.36
C GLY A 268 10.82 -12.69 0.76
N ILE A 269 10.97 -13.13 2.01
CA ILE A 269 10.12 -14.16 2.62
C ILE A 269 9.19 -13.50 3.62
N THR A 270 7.90 -13.83 3.51
CA THR A 270 6.84 -13.26 4.34
C THR A 270 6.25 -14.31 5.27
N GLU A 271 5.99 -13.91 6.52
CA GLU A 271 5.27 -14.71 7.49
C GLU A 271 3.91 -14.07 7.77
N TYR A 272 2.87 -14.87 7.73
CA TYR A 272 1.51 -14.49 8.09
C TYR A 272 1.09 -15.12 9.40
N GLY A 273 0.04 -14.57 10.01
CA GLY A 273 -0.65 -15.16 11.15
C GLY A 273 -1.29 -16.50 10.81
N PRO A 274 -1.70 -17.26 11.83
CA PRO A 274 -2.37 -18.55 11.60
C PRO A 274 -3.73 -18.36 10.89
N PRO A 275 -4.15 -19.37 10.08
CA PRO A 275 -5.48 -19.36 9.55
C PRO A 275 -6.56 -19.20 10.65
N PRO A 276 -7.74 -18.67 10.34
CA PRO A 276 -8.31 -18.49 9.00
C PRO A 276 -7.92 -17.18 8.29
N HIS A 277 -7.28 -16.25 8.97
CA HIS A 277 -6.88 -14.96 8.44
C HIS A 277 -5.39 -14.92 8.10
N PHE A 278 -5.03 -14.02 7.18
CA PHE A 278 -3.66 -13.86 6.72
C PHE A 278 -3.13 -12.50 7.13
N VAL A 279 -3.08 -12.25 8.46
CA VAL A 279 -2.51 -11.01 9.00
C VAL A 279 -1.00 -11.03 8.86
N PHE A 280 -0.46 -10.05 8.16
CA PHE A 280 0.98 -9.91 7.93
C PHE A 280 1.75 -9.79 9.25
N ARG A 281 2.75 -10.64 9.45
CA ARG A 281 3.56 -10.69 10.69
C ARG A 281 4.99 -10.20 10.48
N GLN A 282 5.68 -10.74 9.49
CA GLN A 282 7.09 -10.44 9.24
C GLN A 282 7.42 -10.54 7.76
N LEU A 283 8.33 -9.67 7.31
CA LEU A 283 8.96 -9.74 5.99
C LEU A 283 10.46 -9.58 6.16
N THR A 284 11.23 -10.40 5.46
CA THR A 284 12.69 -10.35 5.48
C THR A 284 13.25 -10.39 4.06
N PHE A 285 14.11 -9.43 3.73
CA PHE A 285 14.94 -9.41 2.52
C PHE A 285 16.42 -9.62 2.87
N PRO A 286 17.16 -10.37 2.04
CA PRO A 286 16.68 -11.27 1.02
C PRO A 286 16.06 -12.55 1.60
N ALA A 287 15.21 -13.21 0.82
CA ALA A 287 14.72 -14.54 1.12
C ALA A 287 15.88 -15.59 1.09
N PRO A 288 15.81 -16.63 1.93
CA PRO A 288 16.84 -17.69 1.96
C PRO A 288 16.59 -18.73 0.84
N LEU A 289 16.66 -18.30 -0.40
CA LEU A 289 16.53 -19.16 -1.58
C LEU A 289 17.90 -19.63 -2.03
N THR A 290 17.98 -20.88 -2.53
CA THR A 290 19.15 -21.34 -3.32
C THR A 290 19.17 -20.62 -4.67
N ASP A 291 20.31 -20.63 -5.37
CA ASP A 291 20.43 -20.02 -6.70
C ASP A 291 19.39 -20.63 -7.67
N GLU A 292 19.22 -21.95 -7.68
CA GLU A 292 18.21 -22.65 -8.49
C GLU A 292 16.77 -22.19 -8.14
N GLN A 293 16.47 -22.05 -6.84
CA GLN A 293 15.16 -21.58 -6.41
C GLN A 293 14.93 -20.13 -6.83
N TYR A 294 15.95 -19.29 -6.71
CA TYR A 294 15.88 -17.89 -7.12
C TYR A 294 15.62 -17.77 -8.64
N GLU A 295 16.37 -18.50 -9.46
CA GLU A 295 16.18 -18.53 -10.93
C GLU A 295 14.78 -19.01 -11.32
N ARG A 296 14.26 -20.06 -10.70
CA ARG A 296 12.90 -20.55 -10.94
C ARG A 296 11.83 -19.52 -10.52
N ALA A 297 12.03 -18.82 -9.42
CA ALA A 297 11.11 -17.74 -9.00
C ALA A 297 11.16 -16.58 -9.99
N VAL A 298 12.34 -16.16 -10.43
CA VAL A 298 12.51 -15.11 -11.44
C VAL A 298 11.86 -15.49 -12.77
N ASP A 299 11.99 -16.74 -13.25
CA ASP A 299 11.29 -17.18 -14.47
C ASP A 299 9.77 -17.01 -14.34
N VAL A 300 9.18 -17.46 -13.24
CA VAL A 300 7.73 -17.32 -13.01
C VAL A 300 7.32 -15.84 -12.95
N VAL A 301 8.08 -15.00 -12.24
CA VAL A 301 7.86 -13.56 -12.18
C VAL A 301 7.89 -12.93 -13.57
N GLN A 302 8.90 -13.23 -14.38
CA GLN A 302 9.05 -12.71 -15.73
C GLN A 302 7.89 -13.16 -16.64
N ARG A 303 7.39 -14.37 -16.47
CA ARG A 303 6.21 -14.88 -17.18
C ARG A 303 4.95 -14.14 -16.78
N CYS A 304 4.77 -13.78 -15.49
CA CYS A 304 3.67 -12.96 -15.03
C CYS A 304 3.68 -11.58 -15.69
N LEU A 305 4.83 -10.90 -15.69
CA LEU A 305 4.96 -9.56 -16.29
C LEU A 305 4.59 -9.58 -17.77
N ARG A 306 5.14 -10.54 -18.53
CA ARG A 306 4.82 -10.68 -19.96
C ARG A 306 3.34 -10.99 -20.20
N ALA A 307 2.75 -11.89 -19.41
CA ALA A 307 1.35 -12.30 -19.58
C ALA A 307 0.37 -11.14 -19.31
N LEU A 308 0.67 -10.32 -18.31
CA LEU A 308 -0.19 -9.19 -17.90
C LEU A 308 0.14 -7.87 -18.62
N GLY A 309 1.13 -7.86 -19.53
CA GLY A 309 1.56 -6.64 -20.21
C GLY A 309 2.20 -5.61 -19.27
N LEU A 310 2.75 -6.06 -18.14
CA LEU A 310 3.49 -5.23 -17.20
C LEU A 310 4.97 -5.18 -17.61
N GLY A 311 5.61 -4.04 -17.43
CA GLY A 311 7.02 -3.83 -17.82
C GLY A 311 7.40 -2.37 -17.67
N TRP A 312 6.49 -1.56 -17.15
CA TRP A 312 6.75 -0.18 -16.76
C TRP A 312 6.36 0.02 -15.29
N GLY A 313 7.23 0.67 -14.54
CA GLY A 313 6.98 1.00 -13.15
C GLY A 313 7.14 -0.18 -12.19
N PRO A 314 6.71 0.02 -10.94
CA PRO A 314 6.86 -0.98 -9.91
C PRO A 314 5.78 -2.08 -10.01
N THR A 315 6.20 -3.29 -9.68
CA THR A 315 5.29 -4.43 -9.51
C THR A 315 5.73 -5.24 -8.29
N ASN A 316 4.77 -5.67 -7.49
CA ASN A 316 4.97 -6.61 -6.39
C ASN A 316 4.25 -7.91 -6.71
N ILE A 317 4.95 -9.04 -6.67
CA ILE A 317 4.39 -10.37 -6.98
C ILE A 317 4.52 -11.28 -5.77
N GLU A 318 3.37 -11.79 -5.31
CA GLU A 318 3.28 -12.73 -4.22
C GLU A 318 3.17 -14.15 -4.75
N PHE A 319 3.94 -15.08 -4.19
CA PHE A 319 3.88 -16.50 -4.54
C PHE A 319 4.17 -17.39 -3.34
N ARG A 320 3.63 -18.61 -3.37
CA ARG A 320 3.99 -19.66 -2.42
C ARG A 320 4.86 -20.71 -3.07
N TRP A 321 5.84 -21.20 -2.32
CA TRP A 321 6.70 -22.27 -2.79
C TRP A 321 6.10 -23.61 -2.39
N THR A 322 5.73 -24.41 -3.38
CA THR A 322 5.19 -25.76 -3.21
C THR A 322 6.25 -26.81 -3.57
N GLU A 323 5.92 -28.09 -3.42
CA GLU A 323 6.78 -29.20 -3.85
C GLU A 323 7.10 -29.13 -5.36
N VAL A 324 6.20 -28.61 -6.17
CA VAL A 324 6.38 -28.46 -7.62
C VAL A 324 7.01 -27.12 -8.03
N GLY A 325 7.22 -26.21 -7.09
CA GLY A 325 7.81 -24.89 -7.31
C GLY A 325 6.90 -23.72 -6.97
N PRO A 326 7.20 -22.50 -7.45
CA PRO A 326 6.45 -21.31 -7.13
C PRO A 326 5.06 -21.30 -7.79
N VAL A 327 4.03 -20.99 -7.00
CA VAL A 327 2.63 -20.80 -7.41
C VAL A 327 2.22 -19.37 -7.08
N VAL A 328 1.83 -18.59 -8.07
CA VAL A 328 1.52 -17.16 -7.94
C VAL A 328 0.20 -16.95 -7.21
N ILE A 329 0.25 -16.15 -6.15
CA ILE A 329 -0.92 -15.81 -5.32
C ILE A 329 -1.51 -14.47 -5.74
N GLU A 330 -0.70 -13.50 -6.10
CA GLU A 330 -1.15 -12.17 -6.49
C GLU A 330 -0.06 -11.39 -7.23
N VAL A 331 -0.48 -10.58 -8.20
CA VAL A 331 0.37 -9.60 -8.87
C VAL A 331 -0.23 -8.23 -8.62
N ASN A 332 0.54 -7.35 -8.00
CA ASN A 332 0.14 -5.99 -7.67
C ASN A 332 0.95 -5.02 -8.52
N PRO A 333 0.34 -4.25 -9.46
CA PRO A 333 1.07 -3.38 -10.37
C PRO A 333 1.45 -2.05 -9.72
N ARG A 334 2.10 -2.10 -8.55
CA ARG A 334 2.51 -0.96 -7.73
C ARG A 334 3.61 -1.37 -6.76
N LEU A 335 4.23 -0.38 -6.10
CA LEU A 335 5.06 -0.68 -4.93
C LEU A 335 4.23 -1.32 -3.82
N ALA A 336 4.83 -2.27 -3.11
CA ALA A 336 4.24 -2.78 -1.89
C ALA A 336 4.06 -1.66 -0.85
N GLY A 337 3.19 -1.91 0.13
CA GLY A 337 2.96 -0.99 1.24
C GLY A 337 4.17 -0.92 2.17
N ASN A 338 4.23 0.13 3.02
CA ASN A 338 5.26 0.19 4.06
C ASN A 338 5.20 -1.03 5.01
N PRO A 339 6.38 -1.58 5.39
CA PRO A 339 7.73 -1.03 5.20
C PRO A 339 8.52 -1.60 4.02
N ASP A 340 7.91 -2.27 3.04
CA ASP A 340 8.61 -3.04 2.01
C ASP A 340 9.64 -2.24 1.20
N PRO A 341 9.33 -1.02 0.67
CA PRO A 341 10.32 -0.21 -0.02
C PRO A 341 11.52 0.18 0.88
N GLN A 342 11.26 0.40 2.18
CA GLN A 342 12.29 0.69 3.16
C GLN A 342 13.20 -0.54 3.39
N LEU A 343 12.64 -1.74 3.42
CA LEU A 343 13.43 -2.97 3.56
C LEU A 343 14.35 -3.20 2.36
N VAL A 344 13.85 -2.95 1.14
CA VAL A 344 14.67 -3.02 -0.08
C VAL A 344 15.82 -2.01 -0.04
N GLN A 345 15.53 -0.77 0.37
CA GLN A 345 16.56 0.25 0.55
C GLN A 345 17.63 -0.19 1.58
N LEU A 346 17.21 -0.73 2.72
CA LEU A 346 18.11 -1.18 3.78
C LEU A 346 18.89 -2.45 3.42
N ALA A 347 18.31 -3.34 2.61
CA ALA A 347 18.96 -4.59 2.20
C ALA A 347 19.92 -4.40 1.03
N PHE A 348 19.54 -3.59 0.01
CA PHE A 348 20.22 -3.55 -1.27
C PHE A 348 20.74 -2.16 -1.68
N ASP A 349 20.39 -1.11 -0.93
CA ASP A 349 20.66 0.30 -1.25
C ASP A 349 20.02 0.75 -2.58
N VAL A 350 18.78 0.33 -2.82
CA VAL A 350 17.96 0.71 -3.97
C VAL A 350 16.74 1.50 -3.49
N ASP A 351 16.64 2.79 -3.85
CA ASP A 351 15.50 3.68 -3.54
C ASP A 351 14.35 3.45 -4.53
N LEU A 352 13.51 2.44 -4.29
CA LEU A 352 12.41 2.10 -5.20
C LEU A 352 11.46 3.27 -5.47
N ILE A 353 11.18 4.12 -4.48
CA ILE A 353 10.30 5.28 -4.66
C ILE A 353 10.98 6.33 -5.54
N GLY A 354 12.25 6.61 -5.28
CA GLY A 354 13.03 7.54 -6.11
C GLY A 354 13.17 7.05 -7.55
N GLU A 355 13.42 5.77 -7.75
CA GLU A 355 13.56 5.17 -9.09
C GLU A 355 12.22 5.16 -9.84
N HIS A 356 11.09 4.90 -9.15
CA HIS A 356 9.75 5.03 -9.75
C HIS A 356 9.48 6.47 -10.21
N ILE A 357 9.84 7.48 -9.41
CA ILE A 357 9.67 8.89 -9.82
C ILE A 357 10.53 9.23 -11.03
N LYS A 358 11.78 8.72 -11.10
CA LYS A 358 12.63 8.90 -12.30
C LYS A 358 11.97 8.32 -13.54
N LEU A 359 11.39 7.11 -13.47
CA LEU A 359 10.61 6.56 -14.58
C LEU A 359 9.45 7.47 -14.98
N ALA A 360 8.70 7.99 -14.00
CA ALA A 360 7.55 8.86 -14.26
C ALA A 360 7.92 10.19 -14.94
N ILE A 361 9.17 10.64 -14.81
CA ILE A 361 9.69 11.84 -15.49
C ILE A 361 10.56 11.52 -16.72
N GLY A 362 10.60 10.26 -17.14
CA GLY A 362 11.34 9.82 -18.34
C GLY A 362 12.85 9.67 -18.13
N GLU A 363 13.32 9.61 -16.90
CA GLU A 363 14.73 9.35 -16.59
C GLU A 363 15.02 7.85 -16.45
N GLN A 364 16.26 7.45 -16.64
CA GLN A 364 16.69 6.07 -16.46
C GLN A 364 16.81 5.72 -14.98
N CYS A 365 16.35 4.53 -14.61
CA CYS A 365 16.53 3.96 -13.30
C CYS A 365 17.96 3.47 -13.07
N ASN A 366 18.40 3.58 -11.82
CA ASN A 366 19.61 2.91 -11.34
C ASN A 366 19.23 1.87 -10.28
N LEU A 367 19.05 0.64 -10.70
CA LEU A 367 18.61 -0.47 -9.87
C LEU A 367 19.77 -1.33 -9.35
N SER A 368 21.02 -0.87 -9.55
CA SER A 368 22.21 -1.58 -9.10
C SER A 368 22.24 -1.72 -7.59
N LYS A 369 22.32 -2.95 -7.10
CA LYS A 369 22.49 -3.25 -5.68
C LYS A 369 23.89 -2.88 -5.23
N ARG A 370 24.02 -1.95 -4.27
CA ARG A 370 25.30 -1.47 -3.77
C ARG A 370 25.73 -2.14 -2.49
N GLN A 371 24.81 -2.90 -1.86
CA GLN A 371 25.08 -3.67 -0.65
C GLN A 371 24.24 -4.95 -0.63
N SER A 372 24.61 -5.86 0.27
CA SER A 372 23.82 -7.04 0.58
C SER A 372 23.79 -7.21 2.10
N ARG A 373 22.67 -6.83 2.70
CA ARG A 373 22.39 -6.96 4.14
C ARG A 373 21.06 -7.65 4.31
N THR A 374 20.78 -8.13 5.51
CA THR A 374 19.43 -8.59 5.86
C THR A 374 18.66 -7.45 6.50
N ALA A 375 17.52 -7.11 5.92
CA ALA A 375 16.54 -6.18 6.50
C ALA A 375 15.25 -6.95 6.79
N THR A 376 14.70 -6.77 7.99
CA THR A 376 13.48 -7.44 8.43
C THR A 376 12.53 -6.46 9.11
N ALA A 377 11.25 -6.63 8.86
CA ALA A 377 10.20 -5.88 9.57
C ALA A 377 9.25 -6.84 10.25
N ARG A 378 8.87 -6.54 11.49
CA ARG A 378 7.88 -7.29 12.26
C ARG A 378 6.75 -6.39 12.70
N SER A 379 5.52 -6.80 12.41
CA SER A 379 4.30 -6.12 12.83
C SER A 379 4.07 -6.27 14.34
N LEU A 380 3.63 -5.19 14.95
CA LEU A 380 2.98 -5.19 16.25
C LEU A 380 1.50 -5.39 16.00
N ILE A 381 0.93 -6.48 16.49
CA ILE A 381 -0.46 -6.89 16.16
C ILE A 381 -1.27 -6.86 17.45
N ALA A 382 -2.43 -6.20 17.42
CA ALA A 382 -3.36 -6.16 18.53
C ALA A 382 -3.82 -7.58 18.91
N ASP A 383 -3.80 -7.89 20.20
CA ASP A 383 -4.17 -9.20 20.73
C ASP A 383 -5.68 -9.35 20.99
N ARG A 384 -6.42 -8.23 21.10
CA ARG A 384 -7.86 -8.19 21.38
C ARG A 384 -8.53 -6.93 20.84
N ASP A 385 -9.86 -6.94 20.82
CA ASP A 385 -10.70 -5.78 20.56
C ASP A 385 -10.82 -4.92 21.80
N GLY A 386 -10.91 -3.59 21.64
CA GLY A 386 -11.04 -2.68 22.77
C GLY A 386 -10.41 -1.31 22.47
N THR A 387 -10.17 -0.53 23.50
CA THR A 387 -9.49 0.76 23.41
C THR A 387 -8.03 0.60 23.86
N LEU A 388 -7.09 1.10 23.05
CA LEU A 388 -5.68 1.12 23.41
C LEU A 388 -5.46 2.05 24.60
N ASP A 389 -5.05 1.51 25.76
CA ASP A 389 -4.79 2.29 26.98
C ASP A 389 -3.43 2.99 26.89
N TYR A 390 -2.40 2.19 26.61
CA TYR A 390 -1.03 2.67 26.42
C TYR A 390 -0.26 1.79 25.45
N ILE A 391 0.83 2.33 24.91
CA ILE A 391 1.91 1.63 24.26
C ILE A 391 3.22 2.27 24.70
N ASP A 392 4.15 1.48 25.21
CA ASP A 392 5.41 1.92 25.82
C ASP A 392 6.60 1.16 25.25
N GLY A 393 7.83 1.63 25.51
CA GLY A 393 9.06 0.96 25.09
C GLY A 393 9.56 1.30 23.71
N ILE A 394 8.90 2.22 23.00
CA ILE A 394 9.27 2.61 21.63
C ILE A 394 10.71 3.15 21.58
N ASP A 395 11.06 4.06 22.49
CA ASP A 395 12.41 4.64 22.54
C ASP A 395 13.46 3.58 22.94
N ARG A 396 13.09 2.63 23.82
CA ARG A 396 13.96 1.50 24.19
C ARG A 396 14.22 0.60 22.99
N ALA A 397 13.19 0.28 22.20
CA ALA A 397 13.32 -0.49 20.97
C ALA A 397 14.17 0.23 19.93
N ALA A 398 13.91 1.51 19.70
CA ALA A 398 14.64 2.33 18.75
C ALA A 398 16.13 2.50 19.12
N ALA A 399 16.47 2.47 20.40
CA ALA A 399 17.85 2.55 20.89
C ALA A 399 18.66 1.26 20.71
N ILE A 400 18.05 0.14 20.33
CA ILE A 400 18.75 -1.14 20.11
C ILE A 400 19.59 -1.03 18.83
N PRO A 401 20.93 -1.26 18.91
CA PRO A 401 21.78 -1.23 17.70
C PRO A 401 21.28 -2.21 16.64
N GLY A 402 21.08 -1.70 15.43
CA GLY A 402 20.53 -2.46 14.29
C GLY A 402 19.02 -2.29 14.07
N VAL A 403 18.30 -1.67 15.00
CA VAL A 403 16.93 -1.19 14.75
C VAL A 403 17.04 0.05 13.84
N ALA A 404 16.34 0.02 12.73
CA ALA A 404 16.33 1.09 11.74
C ALA A 404 15.10 2.00 11.86
N ASP A 405 13.96 1.45 12.31
CA ASP A 405 12.72 2.19 12.48
C ASP A 405 11.78 1.49 13.48
N VAL A 406 10.99 2.29 14.19
CA VAL A 406 9.85 1.84 15.00
C VAL A 406 8.70 2.79 14.71
N LYS A 407 7.63 2.30 14.09
CA LYS A 407 6.49 3.13 13.70
C LYS A 407 5.20 2.61 14.32
N LEU A 408 4.41 3.54 14.83
CA LEU A 408 3.06 3.27 15.32
C LEU A 408 2.03 3.81 14.34
N TYR A 409 0.93 3.06 14.17
CA TYR A 409 -0.25 3.47 13.41
C TYR A 409 -1.35 4.04 14.29
N VAL A 410 -1.27 3.76 15.59
CA VAL A 410 -2.28 4.07 16.61
C VAL A 410 -1.64 4.81 17.77
N ARG A 411 -2.47 5.45 18.59
CA ARG A 411 -2.08 6.14 19.83
C ARG A 411 -3.02 5.73 20.97
N PRO A 412 -2.66 5.95 22.23
CA PRO A 412 -3.57 5.75 23.36
C PRO A 412 -4.93 6.43 23.12
N GLY A 413 -6.00 5.73 23.47
CA GLY A 413 -7.39 6.14 23.19
C GLY A 413 -7.92 5.73 21.82
N THR A 414 -7.12 5.08 20.96
CA THR A 414 -7.60 4.56 19.68
C THR A 414 -8.43 3.29 19.90
N PRO A 415 -9.69 3.23 19.37
CA PRO A 415 -10.45 2.00 19.35
C PRO A 415 -9.86 1.02 18.34
N ILE A 416 -9.74 -0.24 18.71
CA ILE A 416 -9.18 -1.33 17.93
C ILE A 416 -10.24 -2.39 17.74
N VAL A 417 -10.59 -2.68 16.50
CA VAL A 417 -11.47 -3.77 16.10
C VAL A 417 -10.69 -4.63 15.11
N ARG A 418 -10.45 -5.88 15.49
CA ARG A 418 -9.69 -6.81 14.66
C ARG A 418 -10.58 -7.43 13.59
N ASN A 419 -10.12 -7.37 12.37
CA ASN A 419 -10.82 -7.87 11.18
C ASN A 419 -10.10 -9.05 10.51
N GLY A 420 -8.93 -9.43 11.01
CA GLY A 420 -8.10 -10.42 10.35
C GLY A 420 -7.38 -9.89 9.11
N ASP A 421 -7.14 -8.59 9.04
CA ASP A 421 -6.49 -7.91 7.93
C ASP A 421 -5.36 -6.96 8.41
N TYR A 422 -4.87 -6.12 7.52
CA TYR A 422 -3.78 -5.18 7.85
C TYR A 422 -4.14 -4.16 8.94
N CYS A 423 -5.42 -3.90 9.21
CA CYS A 423 -5.87 -2.98 10.25
C CYS A 423 -5.62 -3.51 11.67
N ASP A 424 -5.38 -4.81 11.82
CA ASP A 424 -5.01 -5.42 13.12
C ASP A 424 -3.62 -5.01 13.60
N ARG A 425 -2.81 -4.40 12.71
CA ARG A 425 -1.47 -3.93 13.03
C ARG A 425 -1.51 -2.57 13.71
N ILE A 426 -0.98 -2.50 14.92
CA ILE A 426 -0.83 -1.26 15.69
C ILE A 426 0.47 -0.52 15.39
N GLY A 427 1.42 -1.18 14.72
CA GLY A 427 2.71 -0.63 14.33
C GLY A 427 3.62 -1.69 13.74
N TYR A 428 4.89 -1.32 13.56
CA TYR A 428 5.96 -2.26 13.17
C TYR A 428 7.32 -1.80 13.68
N VAL A 429 8.25 -2.74 13.73
CA VAL A 429 9.68 -2.51 13.96
C VAL A 429 10.45 -2.98 12.73
N VAL A 430 11.48 -2.23 12.33
CA VAL A 430 12.42 -2.58 11.26
C VAL A 430 13.81 -2.76 11.86
N ALA A 431 14.46 -3.87 11.51
CA ALA A 431 15.85 -4.13 11.87
C ALA A 431 16.69 -4.44 10.63
N VAL A 432 17.99 -4.12 10.69
CA VAL A 432 18.96 -4.40 9.64
C VAL A 432 20.26 -4.92 10.24
N ALA A 433 20.80 -5.99 9.64
CA ALA A 433 22.02 -6.63 10.10
C ALA A 433 22.81 -7.25 8.93
N PRO A 434 24.08 -7.62 9.14
CA PRO A 434 24.87 -8.34 8.12
C PRO A 434 24.34 -9.74 7.80
N SER A 435 23.61 -10.39 8.73
CA SER A 435 23.08 -11.74 8.54
C SER A 435 21.64 -11.86 9.04
N ARG A 436 20.92 -12.88 8.55
CA ARG A 436 19.54 -13.18 8.96
C ARG A 436 19.46 -13.46 10.46
N SER A 437 20.32 -14.33 11.01
CA SER A 437 20.30 -14.68 12.44
C SER A 437 20.49 -13.45 13.33
N SER A 438 21.37 -12.53 12.93
CA SER A 438 21.56 -11.27 13.64
C SER A 438 20.32 -10.36 13.55
N ALA A 439 19.71 -10.25 12.36
CA ALA A 439 18.49 -9.46 12.15
C ALA A 439 17.32 -10.03 12.97
N ASP A 440 17.14 -11.37 12.98
CA ASP A 440 16.11 -12.04 13.77
C ASP A 440 16.31 -11.82 15.29
N THR A 441 17.55 -11.83 15.77
CA THR A 441 17.87 -11.54 17.18
C THR A 441 17.55 -10.08 17.54
N ILE A 442 17.90 -9.13 16.68
CA ILE A 442 17.65 -7.70 16.90
C ILE A 442 16.15 -7.43 16.92
N ILE A 443 15.42 -7.93 15.90
CA ILE A 443 13.98 -7.67 15.80
C ILE A 443 13.20 -8.28 16.97
N GLN A 444 13.60 -9.47 17.42
CA GLN A 444 12.98 -10.13 18.57
C GLN A 444 13.16 -9.28 19.85
N ARG A 445 14.39 -8.85 20.15
CA ARG A 445 14.68 -7.99 21.31
C ARG A 445 13.94 -6.66 21.26
N ALA A 446 13.84 -6.08 20.07
CA ALA A 446 13.15 -4.82 19.89
C ALA A 446 11.64 -4.96 20.15
N VAL A 447 11.01 -5.99 19.61
CA VAL A 447 9.57 -6.26 19.86
C VAL A 447 9.31 -6.60 21.32
N GLU A 448 10.16 -7.39 21.98
CA GLU A 448 10.04 -7.73 23.40
C GLU A 448 10.21 -6.53 24.35
N SER A 449 10.82 -5.44 23.88
CA SER A 449 10.95 -4.20 24.66
C SER A 449 9.73 -3.28 24.56
N ILE A 450 8.77 -3.60 23.67
CA ILE A 450 7.53 -2.84 23.47
C ILE A 450 6.40 -3.55 24.17
N ASP A 451 5.64 -2.81 24.98
CA ASP A 451 4.49 -3.31 25.72
C ASP A 451 3.27 -2.42 25.48
N TRP A 452 2.07 -3.00 25.46
CA TRP A 452 0.81 -2.27 25.28
C TRP A 452 -0.32 -2.94 26.07
N SER A 453 -1.35 -2.16 26.37
CA SER A 453 -2.59 -2.64 26.97
C SER A 453 -3.80 -2.17 26.17
N ILE A 454 -4.76 -3.07 26.02
CA ILE A 454 -6.04 -2.81 25.37
C ILE A 454 -7.14 -3.21 26.35
N SER A 455 -7.94 -2.23 26.81
CA SER A 455 -9.12 -2.46 27.63
C SER A 455 -10.31 -2.84 26.75
N PRO A 456 -11.09 -3.88 27.11
CA PRO A 456 -12.31 -4.23 26.41
C PRO A 456 -13.25 -3.02 26.30
N PHE A 457 -14.05 -2.94 25.24
CA PHE A 457 -15.10 -1.94 25.14
C PHE A 457 -16.08 -2.06 26.30
N SER A 458 -16.51 -0.93 26.86
CA SER A 458 -17.39 -0.89 28.03
C SER A 458 -18.81 -1.37 27.76
N ASP A 459 -19.29 -1.21 26.52
CA ASP A 459 -20.60 -1.65 26.06
C ASP A 459 -20.55 -2.21 24.62
N LEU A 460 -21.43 -3.20 24.30
CA LEU A 460 -21.60 -3.74 22.96
C LEU A 460 -21.99 -2.67 21.92
N HIS A 461 -22.55 -1.55 22.36
CA HIS A 461 -22.91 -0.41 21.51
C HIS A 461 -21.69 0.35 20.99
N ASP A 462 -20.58 0.33 21.72
CA ASP A 462 -19.32 0.93 21.28
C ASP A 462 -18.69 0.16 20.11
N GLN A 463 -18.88 -1.16 20.04
CA GLN A 463 -18.40 -1.99 18.94
C GLN A 463 -19.08 -1.68 17.60
N GLU A 464 -20.38 -1.38 17.60
CA GLU A 464 -21.16 -1.08 16.38
C GLU A 464 -20.91 0.34 15.85
N GLN A 465 -20.49 1.27 16.70
CA GLN A 465 -20.20 2.66 16.31
C GLN A 465 -18.81 2.82 15.66
N TYR A 466 -17.88 1.91 15.91
CA TYR A 466 -16.54 1.98 15.35
C TYR A 466 -16.43 1.10 14.09
N THR A 467 -16.95 1.61 12.99
CA THR A 467 -16.50 1.14 11.68
C THR A 467 -14.99 1.42 11.60
N PRO A 468 -14.13 0.41 11.34
CA PRO A 468 -12.69 0.64 11.18
C PRO A 468 -12.47 1.83 10.27
N LEU A 469 -11.59 2.75 10.68
CA LEU A 469 -11.24 3.90 9.85
C LEU A 469 -10.77 3.37 8.49
N TYR A 470 -11.62 3.53 7.50
CA TYR A 470 -11.36 3.12 6.13
C TYR A 470 -10.20 3.98 5.62
N PHE A 471 -9.04 3.40 5.49
CA PHE A 471 -7.91 4.02 4.83
C PHE A 471 -7.90 3.53 3.38
N PRO A 472 -8.21 4.37 2.39
CA PRO A 472 -7.89 4.02 1.01
C PRO A 472 -6.36 3.90 0.92
N ASP A 473 -5.90 2.74 0.54
CA ASP A 473 -4.54 2.52 0.07
C ASP A 473 -4.35 3.21 -1.28
#